data_fe9694afbf706488819d09a74e3438d6
#
_entry.id   fe9694afbf706488819d09a74e3438d6
#
_cell.length_a   1.000
_cell.length_b   1.000
_cell.length_c   1.000
_cell.angle_alpha   90.00
_cell.angle_beta   90.00
_cell.angle_gamma   90.00
#
_symmetry.space_group_name_H-M   'P 1'
#
loop_
_entity.id
_entity.type
_entity.pdbx_description
1 polymer ?
#
loop_
_entity_poly.entity_id
_entity_poly.type
_entity_poly.pdbx_seq_one_letter_code
_entity_poly.pdbx_strand_id
1 'polypeptide(L)'
;GSYIIEPTKQVISPKINETYWNGIIRHKSWEFSHLGTFKKELFCKVKRKDFMNKRGEYWATTSDQAIMWPMAEMAGPEHFKAIDEVLYVYNRLNPLSDDRAHRQDQLLTEQIIRNKKPYLRLETL
;
A
#
# COMPACT_ATOMS: atom_id res chain seq x y z
N GLY A 1 -3.73 -9.38 -4.00
CA GLY A 1 -4.41 -10.09 -5.09
C GLY A 1 -4.66 -9.23 -6.30
N SER A 2 -5.12 -9.82 -7.38
CA SER A 2 -5.58 -9.09 -8.55
C SER A 2 -7.00 -8.56 -8.35
N TYR A 3 -7.36 -7.54 -9.10
CA TYR A 3 -8.71 -6.97 -9.07
C TYR A 3 -9.21 -6.64 -10.48
N ILE A 4 -10.51 -6.58 -10.65
CA ILE A 4 -11.17 -6.17 -11.88
C ILE A 4 -11.80 -4.79 -11.70
N ILE A 5 -11.64 -3.92 -12.70
CA ILE A 5 -12.18 -2.55 -12.67
C ILE A 5 -13.56 -2.52 -13.32
N GLU A 6 -14.56 -2.05 -12.60
CA GLU A 6 -15.86 -1.68 -13.16
C GLU A 6 -15.87 -0.19 -13.59
N PRO A 7 -16.41 0.15 -14.77
CA PRO A 7 -17.15 -0.70 -15.71
C PRO A 7 -16.29 -1.33 -16.82
N THR A 8 -15.00 -1.06 -16.87
CA THR A 8 -14.12 -1.42 -18.01
C THR A 8 -13.81 -2.92 -18.10
N LYS A 9 -14.05 -3.68 -17.03
CA LYS A 9 -13.68 -5.10 -16.89
C LYS A 9 -12.16 -5.38 -17.03
N GLN A 10 -11.35 -4.35 -16.96
CA GLN A 10 -9.90 -4.50 -16.98
C GLN A 10 -9.40 -5.20 -15.72
N VAL A 11 -8.59 -6.23 -15.89
CA VAL A 11 -7.91 -6.92 -14.78
C VAL A 11 -6.58 -6.24 -14.51
N ILE A 12 -6.33 -5.92 -13.25
CA ILE A 12 -5.05 -5.38 -12.76
C ILE A 12 -4.45 -6.39 -11.78
N SER A 13 -3.23 -6.79 -12.07
CA SER A 13 -2.45 -7.69 -11.20
C SER A 13 -1.22 -6.99 -10.65
N PRO A 14 -0.79 -7.31 -9.42
CA PRO A 14 0.43 -6.75 -8.84
C PRO A 14 1.67 -7.18 -9.63
N LYS A 15 2.58 -6.23 -9.89
CA LYS A 15 3.85 -6.48 -10.61
C LYS A 15 5.02 -6.59 -9.63
N ILE A 16 4.83 -7.34 -8.54
CA ILE A 16 5.83 -7.52 -7.50
C ILE A 16 6.59 -8.80 -7.77
N ASN A 17 7.80 -8.65 -8.28
CA ASN A 17 8.76 -9.73 -8.52
C ASN A 17 10.03 -9.50 -7.66
N GLU A 18 11.03 -10.35 -7.80
CA GLU A 18 12.28 -10.24 -7.03
C GLU A 18 12.97 -8.88 -7.20
N THR A 19 12.95 -8.29 -8.40
CA THR A 19 13.59 -6.99 -8.67
C THR A 19 12.87 -5.83 -8.00
N TYR A 20 11.59 -6.00 -7.64
CA TYR A 20 10.84 -5.00 -6.89
C TYR A 20 11.47 -4.71 -5.52
N TRP A 21 12.12 -5.70 -4.92
CA TRP A 21 12.73 -5.62 -3.59
C TRP A 21 14.13 -5.02 -3.58
N ASN A 22 14.72 -4.73 -4.76
CA ASN A 22 16.03 -4.11 -4.85
C ASN A 22 15.95 -2.62 -4.45
N GLY A 23 16.69 -2.22 -3.42
CA GLY A 23 16.73 -0.85 -2.92
C GLY A 23 15.52 -0.47 -2.06
N ILE A 24 15.16 0.81 -2.06
CA ILE A 24 14.08 1.35 -1.22
C ILE A 24 12.74 1.19 -1.95
N ILE A 25 11.93 0.24 -1.50
CA ILE A 25 10.66 -0.09 -2.18
C ILE A 25 9.65 1.07 -2.19
N ARG A 26 9.69 1.99 -1.20
CA ARG A 26 8.85 3.20 -1.16
C ARG A 26 9.08 4.16 -2.33
N HIS A 27 10.23 4.07 -2.99
CA HIS A 27 10.55 4.91 -4.14
C HIS A 27 10.10 4.30 -5.47
N LYS A 28 9.54 3.09 -5.43
CA LYS A 28 9.01 2.39 -6.60
C LYS A 28 7.53 2.68 -6.81
N SER A 29 6.99 2.21 -7.94
CA SER A 29 5.55 2.27 -8.20
C SER A 29 4.76 1.55 -7.11
N TRP A 30 3.54 2.02 -6.89
CA TRP A 30 2.60 1.38 -5.97
C TRP A 30 2.02 0.13 -6.64
N GLU A 31 2.47 -1.04 -6.20
CA GLU A 31 2.04 -2.33 -6.76
C GLU A 31 1.20 -3.17 -5.78
N PHE A 32 0.98 -2.67 -4.55
CA PHE A 32 0.13 -3.36 -3.56
C PHE A 32 -1.32 -3.15 -3.92
N SER A 33 -1.87 -4.11 -4.68
CA SER A 33 -3.24 -4.04 -5.15
C SER A 33 -4.26 -4.61 -4.15
N HIS A 34 -5.52 -4.53 -4.48
CA HIS A 34 -6.61 -5.12 -3.72
C HIS A 34 -6.78 -6.61 -4.08
N LEU A 35 -7.11 -7.50 -3.19
CA LEU A 35 -7.21 -7.36 -1.75
C LEU A 35 -5.83 -7.61 -1.12
N GLY A 36 -5.46 -6.81 -0.11
CA GLY A 36 -4.25 -7.04 0.69
C GLY A 36 -4.61 -7.65 2.04
N THR A 37 -3.90 -8.68 2.46
CA THR A 37 -4.00 -9.27 3.80
C THR A 37 -2.63 -9.29 4.45
N PHE A 38 -2.60 -9.31 5.77
CA PHE A 38 -1.36 -9.30 6.55
C PHE A 38 -1.54 -9.92 7.93
N LYS A 39 -0.43 -10.35 8.54
CA LYS A 39 -0.45 -10.80 9.92
C LYS A 39 -0.62 -9.61 10.88
N LYS A 40 -1.52 -9.73 11.85
CA LYS A 40 -1.77 -8.70 12.88
C LYS A 40 -0.48 -8.29 13.60
N GLU A 41 0.37 -9.23 13.91
CA GLU A 41 1.64 -9.01 14.63
C GLU A 41 2.56 -8.07 13.86
N LEU A 42 2.57 -8.15 12.53
CA LEU A 42 3.35 -7.26 11.66
C LEU A 42 2.79 -5.84 11.69
N PHE A 43 1.47 -5.70 11.61
CA PHE A 43 0.79 -4.40 11.74
C PHE A 43 1.09 -3.73 13.08
N CYS A 44 1.07 -4.49 14.19
CA CYS A 44 1.35 -3.96 15.53
C CYS A 44 2.79 -3.44 15.71
N LYS A 45 3.72 -3.79 14.81
CA LYS A 45 5.09 -3.27 14.81
C LYS A 45 5.23 -1.91 14.09
N VAL A 46 4.22 -1.49 13.34
CA VAL A 46 4.22 -0.17 12.69
C VAL A 46 4.03 0.92 13.76
N LYS A 47 4.90 1.91 13.76
CA LYS A 47 4.84 3.00 14.74
C LYS A 47 3.61 3.86 14.50
N ARG A 48 2.84 4.13 15.55
CA ARG A 48 1.61 4.94 15.48
C ARG A 48 1.79 6.27 14.74
N LYS A 49 2.92 6.94 14.94
CA LYS A 49 3.26 8.21 14.26
C LYS A 49 3.31 8.11 12.73
N ASP A 50 3.47 6.89 12.17
CA ASP A 50 3.52 6.70 10.73
C ASP A 50 2.13 6.65 10.09
N PHE A 51 1.10 6.45 10.90
CA PHE A 51 -0.30 6.59 10.49
C PHE A 51 -0.84 8.02 10.60
N MET A 52 0.00 8.96 11.06
CA MET A 52 -0.43 10.33 11.40
C MET A 52 0.36 11.39 10.63
N ASN A 53 -0.31 12.52 10.42
CA ASN A 53 0.30 13.75 9.93
C ASN A 53 1.06 14.48 11.08
N LYS A 54 1.67 15.61 10.76
CA LYS A 54 2.42 16.44 11.73
C LYS A 54 1.55 17.04 12.85
N ARG A 55 0.21 17.07 12.67
CA ARG A 55 -0.74 17.56 13.67
C ARG A 55 -1.19 16.45 14.63
N GLY A 56 -0.74 15.21 14.41
CA GLY A 56 -1.18 14.05 15.19
C GLY A 56 -2.56 13.52 14.79
N GLU A 57 -3.04 13.86 13.60
CA GLU A 57 -4.27 13.35 13.02
C GLU A 57 -3.97 12.19 12.09
N TYR A 58 -4.84 11.19 12.03
CA TYR A 58 -4.69 10.09 11.06
C TYR A 58 -4.81 10.60 9.62
N TRP A 59 -4.08 9.95 8.72
CA TRP A 59 -4.17 10.27 7.29
C TRP A 59 -5.61 10.12 6.80
N ALA A 60 -6.17 11.18 6.22
CA ALA A 60 -7.51 11.16 5.64
C ALA A 60 -7.55 10.40 4.31
N THR A 61 -6.43 10.41 3.57
CA THR A 61 -6.25 9.69 2.30
C THR A 61 -4.96 8.89 2.33
N THR A 62 -4.78 7.95 1.39
CA THR A 62 -3.51 7.19 1.21
C THR A 62 -3.10 6.39 2.47
N SER A 63 -4.05 6.08 3.32
CA SER A 63 -3.84 5.29 4.54
C SER A 63 -3.35 3.87 4.25
N ASP A 64 -3.74 3.29 3.13
CA ASP A 64 -3.27 2.02 2.60
C ASP A 64 -1.74 2.01 2.41
N GLN A 65 -1.18 3.07 1.85
CA GLN A 65 0.27 3.21 1.70
C GLN A 65 0.99 3.36 3.05
N ALA A 66 0.41 4.14 3.98
CA ALA A 66 0.95 4.29 5.32
C ALA A 66 1.00 2.97 6.10
N ILE A 67 0.11 2.05 5.79
CA ILE A 67 0.01 0.72 6.39
C ILE A 67 0.92 -0.28 5.67
N MET A 68 0.80 -0.38 4.35
CA MET A 68 1.43 -1.45 3.58
C MET A 68 2.94 -1.28 3.39
N TRP A 69 3.44 -0.03 3.18
CA TRP A 69 4.88 0.18 3.02
C TRP A 69 5.69 -0.33 4.22
N PRO A 70 5.39 0.10 5.47
CA PRO A 70 6.13 -0.39 6.64
C PRO A 70 6.10 -1.91 6.78
N MET A 71 4.93 -2.51 6.55
CA MET A 71 4.77 -3.95 6.69
C MET A 71 5.53 -4.71 5.61
N ALA A 72 5.50 -4.24 4.36
CA ALA A 72 6.25 -4.85 3.27
C ALA A 72 7.77 -4.75 3.52
N GLU A 73 8.25 -3.59 3.99
CA GLU A 73 9.66 -3.41 4.32
C GLU A 73 10.13 -4.36 5.43
N MET A 74 9.32 -4.53 6.47
CA MET A 74 9.61 -5.46 7.56
C MET A 74 9.52 -6.93 7.14
N ALA A 75 8.57 -7.27 6.28
CA ALA A 75 8.36 -8.64 5.81
C ALA A 75 9.44 -9.11 4.84
N GLY A 76 9.83 -8.25 3.89
CA GLY A 76 10.73 -8.65 2.80
C GLY A 76 10.08 -9.61 1.80
N PRO A 77 10.82 -9.96 0.73
CA PRO A 77 10.31 -10.84 -0.32
C PRO A 77 9.95 -12.25 0.17
N GLU A 78 10.64 -12.74 1.18
CA GLU A 78 10.48 -14.11 1.70
C GLU A 78 9.10 -14.33 2.35
N HIS A 79 8.50 -13.25 2.87
CA HIS A 79 7.22 -13.29 3.57
C HIS A 79 6.11 -12.53 2.83
N PHE A 80 6.34 -12.23 1.56
CA PHE A 80 5.38 -11.58 0.69
C PHE A 80 4.97 -12.50 -0.46
N LYS A 81 3.67 -12.56 -0.76
CA LYS A 81 3.16 -13.30 -1.90
C LYS A 81 2.12 -12.47 -2.67
N ALA A 82 2.38 -12.25 -3.95
CA ALA A 82 1.36 -11.77 -4.87
C ALA A 82 0.43 -12.93 -5.27
N ILE A 83 -0.87 -12.63 -5.42
CA ILE A 83 -1.89 -13.59 -5.82
C ILE A 83 -2.48 -13.10 -7.15
N ASP A 84 -2.42 -13.93 -8.18
CA ASP A 84 -2.88 -13.57 -9.54
C ASP A 84 -4.39 -13.72 -9.70
N GLU A 85 -5.06 -14.44 -8.79
CA GLU A 85 -6.51 -14.58 -8.80
C GLU A 85 -7.20 -13.24 -8.57
N VAL A 86 -8.30 -13.00 -9.30
CA VAL A 86 -9.15 -11.82 -9.12
C VAL A 86 -9.97 -12.01 -7.85
N LEU A 87 -9.60 -11.27 -6.80
CA LEU A 87 -10.23 -11.35 -5.47
C LEU A 87 -11.08 -10.14 -5.13
N TYR A 88 -11.08 -9.11 -5.98
CA TYR A 88 -11.73 -7.84 -5.67
C TYR A 88 -12.30 -7.18 -6.93
N VAL A 89 -13.46 -6.56 -6.79
CA VAL A 89 -14.09 -5.72 -7.82
C VAL A 89 -13.93 -4.26 -7.43
N TYR A 90 -13.15 -3.51 -8.20
CA TYR A 90 -12.91 -2.09 -7.96
C TYR A 90 -13.93 -1.25 -8.71
N ASN A 91 -14.88 -0.67 -7.98
CA ASN A 91 -15.91 0.19 -8.55
C ASN A 91 -15.41 1.62 -8.74
N ARG A 92 -15.04 1.99 -9.95
CA ARG A 92 -14.62 3.35 -10.31
C ARG A 92 -15.78 4.28 -10.68
N LEU A 93 -17.02 3.84 -10.58
CA LEU A 93 -18.18 4.68 -10.85
C LEU A 93 -18.55 5.59 -9.67
N ASN A 94 -18.05 5.30 -8.47
CA ASN A 94 -18.32 6.11 -7.29
C ASN A 94 -17.69 7.50 -7.42
N PRO A 95 -18.49 8.58 -7.49
CA PRO A 95 -17.96 9.95 -7.60
C PRO A 95 -17.25 10.42 -6.31
N LEU A 96 -17.48 9.74 -5.18
CA LEU A 96 -16.89 10.04 -3.88
C LEU A 96 -15.56 9.31 -3.65
N SER A 97 -15.03 8.62 -4.66
CA SER A 97 -13.72 7.98 -4.55
C SER A 97 -12.62 9.03 -4.33
N ASP A 98 -11.69 8.76 -3.41
CA ASP A 98 -10.60 9.68 -3.05
C ASP A 98 -9.74 10.06 -4.25
N ASP A 99 -9.53 9.15 -5.18
CA ASP A 99 -8.77 9.40 -6.42
C ASP A 99 -9.44 10.45 -7.35
N ARG A 100 -10.71 10.79 -7.11
CA ARG A 100 -11.44 11.86 -7.80
C ARG A 100 -11.66 13.09 -6.94
N ALA A 101 -12.14 12.89 -5.72
CA ALA A 101 -12.57 13.99 -4.84
C ALA A 101 -11.37 14.69 -4.17
N HIS A 102 -10.28 13.96 -3.88
CA HIS A 102 -9.15 14.42 -3.06
C HIS A 102 -7.78 14.14 -3.68
N ARG A 103 -7.69 14.19 -5.01
CA ARG A 103 -6.47 13.79 -5.75
C ARG A 103 -5.21 14.55 -5.33
N GLN A 104 -5.31 15.84 -5.09
CA GLN A 104 -4.15 16.65 -4.69
C GLN A 104 -3.66 16.28 -3.29
N ASP A 105 -4.59 16.14 -2.34
CA ASP A 105 -4.27 15.73 -0.97
C ASP A 105 -3.68 14.32 -0.94
N GLN A 106 -4.20 13.44 -1.78
CA GLN A 106 -3.67 12.09 -1.97
C GLN A 106 -2.20 12.10 -2.42
N LEU A 107 -1.87 12.90 -3.44
CA LEU A 107 -0.50 13.01 -3.95
C LEU A 107 0.47 13.60 -2.92
N LEU A 108 0.05 14.65 -2.20
CA LEU A 108 0.87 15.24 -1.15
C LEU A 108 1.11 14.26 0.00
N THR A 109 0.07 13.57 0.44
CA THR A 109 0.17 12.54 1.49
C THR A 109 1.09 11.40 1.05
N GLU A 110 0.95 10.93 -0.18
CA GLU A 110 1.83 9.91 -0.75
C GLU A 110 3.30 10.33 -0.71
N GLN A 111 3.62 11.56 -1.12
CA GLN A 111 5.00 12.07 -1.06
C GLN A 111 5.55 12.08 0.38
N ILE A 112 4.75 12.51 1.34
CA ILE A 112 5.16 12.53 2.75
C ILE A 112 5.43 11.11 3.25
N ILE A 113 4.54 10.16 2.96
CA ILE A 113 4.69 8.76 3.38
C ILE A 113 5.93 8.14 2.74
N ARG A 114 6.16 8.36 1.45
CA ARG A 114 7.33 7.84 0.72
C ARG A 114 8.65 8.38 1.23
N ASN A 115 8.69 9.61 1.71
CA ASN A 115 9.89 10.25 2.26
C ASN A 115 10.18 9.89 3.74
N LYS A 116 9.31 9.12 4.40
CA LYS A 116 9.61 8.61 5.74
C LYS A 116 10.74 7.58 5.69
N LYS A 117 11.52 7.50 6.77
CA LYS A 117 12.59 6.50 6.90
C LYS A 117 12.02 5.08 6.77
N PRO A 118 12.57 4.24 5.90
CA PRO A 118 12.16 2.86 5.76
C PRO A 118 12.34 2.05 7.05
N TYR A 119 11.52 1.03 7.22
CA TYR A 119 11.68 0.05 8.29
C TYR A 119 12.76 -0.96 7.93
N LEU A 120 13.43 -1.46 8.96
CA LEU A 120 14.37 -2.57 8.79
C LEU A 120 13.58 -3.88 8.64
N ARG A 121 14.11 -4.77 7.81
CA ARG A 121 13.59 -6.14 7.71
C ARG A 121 13.65 -6.84 9.05
N LEU A 122 12.63 -7.63 9.37
CA LEU A 122 12.62 -8.47 10.56
C LEU A 122 13.33 -9.79 10.26
N GLU A 123 14.12 -10.26 11.21
CA GLU A 123 14.81 -11.56 11.09
C GLU A 123 13.83 -12.72 11.24
N THR A 124 12.74 -12.51 11.98
CA THR A 124 11.68 -13.49 12.21
C THR A 124 10.31 -12.83 12.18
N LEU A 125 9.35 -13.48 11.56
CA LEU A 125 7.93 -13.10 11.49
C LEU A 125 7.04 -14.14 12.14
#